data_290ac2eaa70e2a6d853582b9e73b5c16
#
_entry.id   290ac2eaa70e2a6d853582b9e73b5c16
#
_cell.length_a   1.000
_cell.length_b   1.000
_cell.length_c   1.000
_cell.angle_alpha   90.00
_cell.angle_beta   90.00
_cell.angle_gamma   90.00
#
_symmetry.space_group_name_H-M   'P 1'
#
loop_
_entity.id
_entity.type
_entity.pdbx_description
1 polymer ?
#
loop_
_entity_poly.entity_id
_entity_poly.type
_entity_poly.pdbx_seq_one_letter_code
_entity_poly.pdbx_strand_id
1 'polypeptide(L)'
;DASAIYQAFSFLKNGVKNAKQVFILTHNFEFLRLLLNWHNQNKKAARHYMIRCNDNTDARNAIIIPLDPLLRDYSTEYHYLFKQLYSYTCDGTIANAYHLPNIARKVLETFLEFYTPSSKSSYRKLEGVHFDEHKKTAIYKFVNDQSHPTGKSFDPSLVAETKKNISFLLEMIDTLAPVHYQGLKALCTT
;
A
#
# COMPACT_ATOMS: atom_id res chain seq x y z
N ASP A 1 8.43 2.52 -22.52
CA ASP A 1 7.09 2.55 -23.07
C ASP A 1 6.30 1.33 -22.59
N ALA A 2 5.13 1.56 -21.98
CA ALA A 2 4.28 0.50 -21.42
C ALA A 2 3.87 -0.54 -22.49
N SER A 3 3.60 -0.10 -23.72
CA SER A 3 3.27 -1.00 -24.83
C SER A 3 4.38 -2.01 -25.11
N ALA A 4 5.64 -1.58 -25.08
CA ALA A 4 6.79 -2.47 -25.30
C ALA A 4 6.91 -3.53 -24.18
N ILE A 5 6.59 -3.17 -22.94
CA ILE A 5 6.59 -4.10 -21.79
C ILE A 5 5.54 -5.19 -21.99
N TYR A 6 4.32 -4.83 -22.40
CA TYR A 6 3.25 -5.80 -22.67
C TYR A 6 3.57 -6.70 -23.89
N GLN A 7 4.16 -6.15 -24.94
CA GLN A 7 4.59 -6.93 -26.10
C GLN A 7 5.68 -7.93 -25.72
N ALA A 8 6.71 -7.49 -24.97
CA ALA A 8 7.77 -8.36 -24.48
C ALA A 8 7.21 -9.48 -23.59
N PHE A 9 6.29 -9.16 -22.70
CA PHE A 9 5.62 -10.15 -21.83
C PHE A 9 4.80 -11.16 -22.65
N SER A 10 4.05 -10.71 -23.64
CA SER A 10 3.26 -11.58 -24.52
C SER A 10 4.15 -12.51 -25.34
N PHE A 11 5.25 -11.98 -25.90
CA PHE A 11 6.24 -12.77 -26.60
C PHE A 11 6.87 -13.84 -25.71
N LEU A 12 7.34 -13.44 -24.52
CA LEU A 12 7.89 -14.37 -23.52
C LEU A 12 6.91 -15.49 -23.20
N LYS A 13 5.67 -15.13 -22.84
CA LYS A 13 4.63 -16.09 -22.47
C LYS A 13 4.37 -17.14 -23.54
N ASN A 14 4.42 -16.74 -24.81
CA ASN A 14 4.25 -17.65 -25.93
C ASN A 14 5.49 -18.50 -26.18
N GLY A 15 6.68 -17.92 -26.09
CA GLY A 15 7.95 -18.60 -26.36
C GLY A 15 8.29 -19.69 -25.34
N VAL A 16 7.83 -19.54 -24.07
CA VAL A 16 8.20 -20.48 -23.00
C VAL A 16 7.16 -21.57 -22.73
N LYS A 17 6.12 -21.69 -23.56
CA LYS A 17 5.00 -22.64 -23.33
C LYS A 17 5.45 -24.08 -23.09
N ASN A 18 6.47 -24.52 -23.83
CA ASN A 18 6.98 -25.90 -23.79
C ASN A 18 8.27 -26.04 -22.98
N ALA A 19 8.74 -24.97 -22.34
CA ALA A 19 9.97 -25.03 -21.57
C ALA A 19 9.77 -25.77 -20.25
N LYS A 20 10.70 -26.65 -19.91
CA LYS A 20 10.70 -27.38 -18.62
C LYS A 20 11.05 -26.48 -17.47
N GLN A 21 11.92 -25.49 -17.69
CA GLN A 21 12.38 -24.52 -16.72
C GLN A 21 12.69 -23.21 -17.40
N VAL A 22 12.36 -22.09 -16.76
CA VAL A 22 12.60 -20.75 -17.27
C VAL A 22 13.16 -19.88 -16.16
N PHE A 23 14.24 -19.17 -16.46
CA PHE A 23 14.79 -18.13 -15.60
C PHE A 23 14.56 -16.77 -16.27
N ILE A 24 13.96 -15.85 -15.54
CA ILE A 24 13.66 -14.51 -16.03
C ILE A 24 14.32 -13.51 -15.07
N LEU A 25 15.18 -12.66 -15.63
CA LEU A 25 15.83 -11.58 -14.89
C LEU A 25 15.29 -10.26 -15.40
N THR A 26 14.87 -9.41 -14.48
CA THR A 26 14.38 -8.08 -14.80
C THR A 26 14.71 -7.10 -13.69
N HIS A 27 14.93 -5.84 -14.04
CA HIS A 27 14.99 -4.71 -13.14
C HIS A 27 13.76 -3.77 -13.31
N ASN A 28 12.84 -4.15 -14.19
CA ASN A 28 11.62 -3.39 -14.44
C ASN A 28 10.49 -3.92 -13.55
N PHE A 29 9.99 -3.07 -12.65
CA PHE A 29 8.95 -3.45 -11.69
C PHE A 29 7.59 -3.70 -12.33
N GLU A 30 7.24 -3.03 -13.42
CA GLU A 30 5.98 -3.31 -14.13
C GLU A 30 6.03 -4.69 -14.79
N PHE A 31 7.16 -5.04 -15.38
CA PHE A 31 7.37 -6.38 -15.94
C PHE A 31 7.32 -7.46 -14.85
N LEU A 32 7.96 -7.22 -13.69
CA LEU A 32 7.88 -8.11 -12.52
C LEU A 32 6.42 -8.34 -12.10
N ARG A 33 5.59 -7.31 -12.08
CA ARG A 33 4.16 -7.42 -11.72
C ARG A 33 3.39 -8.29 -12.70
N LEU A 34 3.65 -8.16 -14.00
CA LEU A 34 3.05 -9.03 -15.02
C LEU A 34 3.43 -10.49 -14.79
N LEU A 35 4.70 -10.76 -14.43
CA LEU A 35 5.18 -12.10 -14.11
C LEU A 35 4.52 -12.67 -12.85
N LEU A 36 4.41 -11.88 -11.77
CA LEU A 36 3.74 -12.28 -10.53
C LEU A 36 2.26 -12.62 -10.78
N ASN A 37 1.55 -11.76 -11.51
CA ASN A 37 0.15 -11.97 -11.86
C ASN A 37 -0.03 -13.23 -12.75
N TRP A 38 0.86 -13.45 -13.69
CA TRP A 38 0.83 -14.64 -14.55
C TRP A 38 1.05 -15.92 -13.73
N HIS A 39 1.99 -15.90 -12.78
CA HIS A 39 2.21 -17.02 -11.88
C HIS A 39 0.97 -17.33 -11.06
N ASN A 40 0.37 -16.34 -10.41
CA ASN A 40 -0.81 -16.50 -9.56
C ASN A 40 -2.00 -17.08 -10.34
N GLN A 41 -2.21 -16.64 -11.59
CA GLN A 41 -3.29 -17.14 -12.46
C GLN A 41 -3.08 -18.60 -12.88
N ASN A 42 -1.84 -19.02 -13.07
CA ASN A 42 -1.53 -20.35 -13.62
C ASN A 42 -1.22 -21.41 -12.54
N LYS A 43 -1.15 -21.03 -11.25
CA LYS A 43 -0.78 -21.90 -10.12
C LYS A 43 0.48 -22.76 -10.37
N LYS A 44 1.40 -22.27 -11.22
CA LYS A 44 2.66 -22.95 -11.54
C LYS A 44 3.67 -22.78 -10.43
N ALA A 45 4.50 -23.80 -10.20
CA ALA A 45 5.61 -23.71 -9.27
C ALA A 45 6.61 -22.64 -9.74
N ALA A 46 6.62 -21.50 -9.10
CA ALA A 46 7.60 -20.44 -9.31
C ALA A 46 8.28 -20.06 -8.00
N ARG A 47 9.48 -19.53 -8.13
CA ARG A 47 10.23 -18.92 -7.02
C ARG A 47 10.65 -17.53 -7.46
N HIS A 48 10.51 -16.58 -6.58
CA HIS A 48 10.84 -15.19 -6.84
C HIS A 48 11.97 -14.77 -5.92
N TYR A 49 13.00 -14.20 -6.51
CA TYR A 49 14.20 -13.75 -5.81
C TYR A 49 14.51 -12.32 -6.20
N MET A 50 15.28 -11.64 -5.38
CA MET A 50 15.90 -10.36 -5.72
C MET A 50 17.40 -10.43 -5.49
N ILE A 51 18.14 -9.65 -6.25
CA ILE A 51 19.58 -9.45 -6.05
C ILE A 51 19.74 -8.18 -5.21
N ARG A 52 20.36 -8.32 -4.06
CA ARG A 52 20.69 -7.20 -3.17
C ARG A 52 22.20 -7.03 -3.11
N CYS A 53 22.68 -5.85 -3.50
CA CYS A 53 24.06 -5.47 -3.31
C CYS A 53 24.26 -5.03 -1.87
N ASN A 54 25.44 -5.30 -1.29
CA ASN A 54 25.84 -4.69 -0.03
C ASN A 54 26.34 -3.26 -0.27
N ASP A 55 26.23 -2.41 0.75
CA ASP A 55 26.65 -1.00 0.69
C ASP A 55 28.16 -0.82 0.93
N ASN A 56 28.93 -1.90 1.04
CA ASN A 56 30.37 -1.83 1.27
C ASN A 56 31.07 -1.44 -0.03
N THR A 57 31.64 -0.25 -0.05
CA THR A 57 32.36 0.33 -1.21
C THR A 57 33.64 -0.42 -1.57
N ASP A 58 34.27 -1.08 -0.59
CA ASP A 58 35.57 -1.74 -0.75
C ASP A 58 35.46 -3.18 -1.28
N ALA A 59 34.29 -3.80 -1.12
CA ALA A 59 33.99 -5.14 -1.63
C ALA A 59 32.54 -5.22 -2.09
N ARG A 60 32.29 -4.92 -3.37
CA ARG A 60 30.95 -5.08 -3.95
C ARG A 60 30.57 -6.56 -3.99
N ASN A 61 29.70 -6.95 -3.09
CA ASN A 61 29.09 -8.28 -3.10
C ASN A 61 27.59 -8.16 -3.38
N ALA A 62 27.09 -9.10 -4.14
CA ALA A 62 25.67 -9.24 -4.40
C ALA A 62 25.21 -10.60 -3.88
N ILE A 63 24.08 -10.64 -3.20
CA ILE A 63 23.46 -11.87 -2.71
C ILE A 63 22.08 -12.04 -3.32
N ILE A 64 21.71 -13.29 -3.56
CA ILE A 64 20.34 -13.65 -4.00
C ILE A 64 19.53 -13.97 -2.75
N ILE A 65 18.44 -13.25 -2.55
CA ILE A 65 17.52 -13.43 -1.44
C ILE A 65 16.10 -13.62 -1.97
N PRO A 66 15.17 -14.20 -1.18
CA PRO A 66 13.76 -14.20 -1.55
C PRO A 66 13.25 -12.79 -1.87
N LEU A 67 12.33 -12.69 -2.83
CA LEU A 67 11.71 -11.41 -3.20
C LEU A 67 11.03 -10.81 -1.97
N ASP A 68 11.26 -9.51 -1.76
CA ASP A 68 10.67 -8.77 -0.64
C ASP A 68 9.13 -8.90 -0.66
N PRO A 69 8.49 -9.21 0.48
CA PRO A 69 7.04 -9.32 0.57
C PRO A 69 6.28 -8.08 0.10
N LEU A 70 6.82 -6.87 0.28
CA LEU A 70 6.21 -5.65 -0.24
C LEU A 70 6.07 -5.68 -1.77
N LEU A 71 7.09 -6.16 -2.46
CA LEU A 71 7.08 -6.27 -3.92
C LEU A 71 6.22 -7.44 -4.40
N ARG A 72 6.15 -8.50 -3.62
CA ARG A 72 5.42 -9.72 -3.98
C ARG A 72 3.92 -9.60 -3.73
N ASP A 73 3.53 -9.11 -2.55
CA ASP A 73 2.17 -9.30 -2.01
C ASP A 73 1.26 -8.08 -2.26
N TYR A 74 1.84 -6.90 -2.50
CA TYR A 74 1.05 -5.68 -2.69
C TYR A 74 1.04 -5.20 -4.14
N SER A 75 -0.15 -5.10 -4.71
CA SER A 75 -0.32 -4.61 -6.08
C SER A 75 -0.21 -3.09 -6.19
N THR A 76 -0.45 -2.35 -5.11
CA THR A 76 -0.34 -0.89 -5.06
C THR A 76 0.14 -0.41 -3.69
N GLU A 77 0.75 0.79 -3.64
CA GLU A 77 1.08 1.45 -2.37
C GLU A 77 -0.17 1.61 -1.49
N TYR A 78 -1.31 1.94 -2.09
CA TYR A 78 -2.58 2.11 -1.39
C TYR A 78 -3.00 0.86 -0.59
N HIS A 79 -2.89 -0.34 -1.18
CA HIS A 79 -3.20 -1.60 -0.48
C HIS A 79 -2.28 -1.82 0.72
N TYR A 80 -0.99 -1.54 0.56
CA TYR A 80 -0.02 -1.64 1.65
C TYR A 80 -0.32 -0.65 2.78
N LEU A 81 -0.56 0.62 2.45
CA LEU A 81 -0.86 1.66 3.42
C LEU A 81 -2.18 1.38 4.17
N PHE A 82 -3.20 0.90 3.45
CA PHE A 82 -4.46 0.46 4.07
C PHE A 82 -4.22 -0.67 5.08
N LYS A 83 -3.42 -1.68 4.74
CA LYS A 83 -3.08 -2.77 5.66
C LYS A 83 -2.36 -2.26 6.91
N GLN A 84 -1.48 -1.27 6.80
CA GLN A 84 -0.84 -0.64 7.97
C GLN A 84 -1.87 -0.03 8.94
N LEU A 85 -2.85 0.71 8.42
CA LEU A 85 -3.93 1.28 9.24
C LEU A 85 -4.80 0.19 9.86
N TYR A 86 -5.21 -0.80 9.05
CA TYR A 86 -6.09 -1.88 9.49
C TYR A 86 -5.43 -2.73 10.59
N SER A 87 -4.15 -3.08 10.44
CA SER A 87 -3.40 -3.87 11.42
C SER A 87 -3.20 -3.11 12.73
N TYR A 88 -3.01 -1.79 12.67
CA TYR A 88 -2.84 -0.96 13.87
C TYR A 88 -4.07 -0.93 14.77
N THR A 89 -5.27 -1.05 14.23
CA THR A 89 -6.48 -1.15 15.05
C THR A 89 -6.48 -2.37 15.97
N CYS A 90 -5.78 -3.43 15.56
CA CYS A 90 -5.66 -4.67 16.32
C CYS A 90 -4.50 -4.65 17.32
N ASP A 91 -3.33 -4.09 16.93
CA ASP A 91 -2.08 -4.17 17.72
C ASP A 91 -1.25 -2.88 17.61
N GLY A 92 -1.73 -1.80 18.20
CA GLY A 92 -1.08 -0.48 18.14
C GLY A 92 -0.05 -0.23 19.24
N THR A 93 1.14 0.24 18.86
CA THR A 93 2.22 0.69 19.77
C THR A 93 2.48 2.18 19.60
N ILE A 94 3.17 2.82 20.57
CA ILE A 94 3.56 4.25 20.48
C ILE A 94 4.48 4.47 19.26
N ALA A 95 5.45 3.59 19.03
CA ALA A 95 6.37 3.70 17.91
C ALA A 95 5.64 3.71 16.56
N ASN A 96 4.63 2.85 16.40
CA ASN A 96 3.81 2.80 15.19
C ASN A 96 2.87 4.01 15.09
N ALA A 97 2.29 4.47 16.22
CA ALA A 97 1.38 5.61 16.25
C ALA A 97 1.96 6.86 15.59
N TYR A 98 3.26 7.07 15.74
CA TYR A 98 3.94 8.28 15.24
C TYR A 98 3.92 8.43 13.71
N HIS A 99 3.92 7.33 12.96
CA HIS A 99 3.95 7.37 11.50
C HIS A 99 2.56 7.34 10.86
N LEU A 100 1.55 6.91 11.62
CA LEU A 100 0.23 6.63 11.09
C LEU A 100 -0.57 7.85 10.61
N PRO A 101 -0.40 9.07 11.14
CA PRO A 101 -1.05 10.24 10.57
C PRO A 101 -0.70 10.47 9.10
N ASN A 102 0.58 10.29 8.75
CA ASN A 102 1.03 10.42 7.36
C ASN A 102 0.48 9.30 6.46
N ILE A 103 0.42 8.07 6.98
CA ILE A 103 -0.17 6.93 6.28
C ILE A 103 -1.66 7.15 6.07
N ALA A 104 -2.37 7.58 7.12
CA ALA A 104 -3.80 7.88 7.07
C ALA A 104 -4.11 9.00 6.07
N ARG A 105 -3.26 10.03 6.01
CA ARG A 105 -3.37 11.11 5.04
C ARG A 105 -3.28 10.58 3.60
N LYS A 106 -2.27 9.78 3.29
CA LYS A 106 -2.13 9.20 1.95
C LYS A 106 -3.32 8.30 1.57
N VAL A 107 -3.82 7.49 2.51
CA VAL A 107 -5.00 6.66 2.29
C VAL A 107 -6.24 7.51 2.05
N LEU A 108 -6.48 8.54 2.88
CA LEU A 108 -7.60 9.46 2.75
C LEU A 108 -7.55 10.19 1.40
N GLU A 109 -6.42 10.80 1.07
CA GLU A 109 -6.25 11.56 -0.18
C GLU A 109 -6.49 10.67 -1.40
N THR A 110 -5.89 9.47 -1.43
CA THR A 110 -6.10 8.52 -2.53
C THR A 110 -7.56 8.08 -2.62
N PHE A 111 -8.21 7.76 -1.51
CA PHE A 111 -9.63 7.38 -1.49
C PHE A 111 -10.50 8.51 -2.04
N LEU A 112 -10.30 9.74 -1.59
CA LEU A 112 -11.08 10.89 -2.03
C LEU A 112 -10.85 11.25 -3.50
N GLU A 113 -9.65 11.00 -4.06
CA GLU A 113 -9.40 11.20 -5.49
C GLU A 113 -10.29 10.32 -6.36
N PHE A 114 -10.51 9.06 -5.94
CA PHE A 114 -11.36 8.13 -6.69
C PHE A 114 -12.84 8.27 -6.34
N TYR A 115 -13.17 8.57 -5.10
CA TYR A 115 -14.57 8.64 -4.65
C TYR A 115 -15.25 9.95 -5.06
N THR A 116 -14.54 11.09 -4.97
CA THR A 116 -15.01 12.43 -5.36
C THR A 116 -14.04 13.08 -6.34
N PRO A 117 -13.92 12.58 -7.58
CA PRO A 117 -12.97 13.13 -8.55
C PRO A 117 -13.31 14.58 -8.87
N SER A 118 -12.42 15.49 -8.49
CA SER A 118 -12.55 16.92 -8.77
C SER A 118 -11.21 17.64 -8.54
N SER A 119 -11.06 18.85 -9.04
CA SER A 119 -9.89 19.72 -8.82
C SER A 119 -9.84 20.37 -7.43
N LYS A 120 -10.80 20.06 -6.55
CA LYS A 120 -10.85 20.61 -5.18
C LYS A 120 -9.76 20.00 -4.30
N SER A 121 -9.36 20.75 -3.25
CA SER A 121 -8.45 20.20 -2.23
C SER A 121 -9.08 19.04 -1.47
N SER A 122 -8.24 18.17 -0.88
CA SER A 122 -8.69 17.01 -0.08
C SER A 122 -9.64 17.42 1.05
N TYR A 123 -9.42 18.60 1.66
CA TYR A 123 -10.34 19.17 2.65
C TYR A 123 -11.74 19.39 2.07
N ARG A 124 -11.84 20.08 0.91
CA ARG A 124 -13.12 20.34 0.25
C ARG A 124 -13.81 19.10 -0.27
N LYS A 125 -13.05 18.08 -0.66
CA LYS A 125 -13.59 16.76 -1.01
C LYS A 125 -14.18 16.09 0.23
N LEU A 126 -13.46 16.12 1.37
CA LEU A 126 -13.91 15.55 2.64
C LEU A 126 -15.16 16.25 3.17
N GLU A 127 -15.24 17.59 3.07
CA GLU A 127 -16.48 18.32 3.43
C GLU A 127 -17.69 17.85 2.63
N GLY A 128 -17.49 17.56 1.35
CA GLY A 128 -18.57 17.18 0.42
C GLY A 128 -19.08 15.75 0.57
N VAL A 129 -18.39 14.86 1.32
CA VAL A 129 -18.88 13.49 1.50
C VAL A 129 -19.93 13.41 2.60
N HIS A 130 -20.94 12.54 2.39
CA HIS A 130 -22.03 12.33 3.35
C HIS A 130 -21.58 11.38 4.47
N PHE A 131 -21.02 11.94 5.54
CA PHE A 131 -20.56 11.21 6.71
C PHE A 131 -20.66 12.10 7.94
N ASP A 132 -20.55 11.55 9.15
CA ASP A 132 -20.64 12.27 10.42
C ASP A 132 -19.63 13.44 10.50
N GLU A 133 -20.12 14.65 10.78
CA GLU A 133 -19.31 15.88 10.75
C GLU A 133 -18.24 15.90 11.85
N HIS A 134 -18.51 15.35 13.03
CA HIS A 134 -17.54 15.28 14.10
C HIS A 134 -16.41 14.33 13.75
N LYS A 135 -16.73 13.18 13.15
CA LYS A 135 -15.73 12.21 12.69
C LYS A 135 -14.90 12.77 11.54
N LYS A 136 -15.52 13.46 10.56
CA LYS A 136 -14.78 14.14 9.47
C LYS A 136 -13.78 15.15 10.03
N THR A 137 -14.21 15.97 11.00
CA THR A 137 -13.35 16.97 11.66
C THR A 137 -12.20 16.29 12.40
N ALA A 138 -12.47 15.20 13.11
CA ALA A 138 -11.45 14.43 13.83
C ALA A 138 -10.42 13.79 12.86
N ILE A 139 -10.89 13.17 11.77
CA ILE A 139 -10.03 12.62 10.72
C ILE A 139 -9.13 13.73 10.14
N TYR A 140 -9.72 14.87 9.78
CA TYR A 140 -8.98 15.97 9.18
C TYR A 140 -7.87 16.51 10.09
N LYS A 141 -8.19 16.76 11.37
CA LYS A 141 -7.20 17.19 12.36
C LYS A 141 -6.09 16.16 12.54
N PHE A 142 -6.45 14.89 12.63
CA PHE A 142 -5.49 13.81 12.78
C PHE A 142 -4.47 13.75 11.63
N VAL A 143 -4.94 13.80 10.38
CA VAL A 143 -4.07 13.70 9.21
C VAL A 143 -3.27 14.98 8.93
N ASN A 144 -3.70 16.15 9.41
CA ASN A 144 -2.99 17.41 9.19
C ASN A 144 -2.12 17.81 10.39
N ASP A 145 -2.69 17.89 11.58
CA ASP A 145 -2.01 18.48 12.74
C ASP A 145 -0.89 17.57 13.26
N GLN A 146 -1.10 16.25 13.21
CA GLN A 146 -0.09 15.28 13.66
C GLN A 146 0.93 14.88 12.59
N SER A 147 0.71 15.26 11.34
CA SER A 147 1.69 15.01 10.27
C SER A 147 2.82 16.06 10.22
N HIS A 148 2.70 17.15 10.97
CA HIS A 148 3.72 18.21 11.04
C HIS A 148 4.61 18.06 12.28
N PRO A 149 5.92 18.34 12.18
CA PRO A 149 6.80 18.32 13.33
C PRO A 149 6.39 19.43 14.31
N THR A 150 5.84 19.02 15.46
CA THR A 150 5.30 19.97 16.46
C THR A 150 6.28 20.29 17.59
N GLY A 151 7.47 19.67 17.63
CA GLY A 151 8.40 19.80 18.75
C GLY A 151 7.87 19.27 20.09
N LYS A 152 6.72 18.59 20.08
CA LYS A 152 6.11 18.00 21.29
C LYS A 152 6.76 16.67 21.63
N SER A 153 6.84 16.36 22.92
CA SER A 153 7.27 15.07 23.43
C SER A 153 6.26 13.96 23.07
N PHE A 154 6.74 12.70 23.07
CA PHE A 154 5.86 11.54 22.91
C PHE A 154 4.86 11.48 24.08
N ASP A 155 3.57 11.42 23.76
CA ASP A 155 2.47 11.32 24.70
C ASP A 155 1.83 9.92 24.58
N PRO A 156 1.73 9.15 25.68
CA PRO A 156 1.06 7.84 25.67
C PRO A 156 -0.40 7.89 25.21
N SER A 157 -1.11 9.03 25.38
CA SER A 157 -2.48 9.21 24.90
C SER A 157 -2.57 9.14 23.37
N LEU A 158 -1.46 9.38 22.67
CA LEU A 158 -1.36 9.31 21.23
C LEU A 158 -1.84 7.95 20.65
N VAL A 159 -1.57 6.84 21.35
CA VAL A 159 -1.97 5.50 20.90
C VAL A 159 -3.50 5.38 20.83
N ALA A 160 -4.19 5.80 21.90
CA ALA A 160 -5.65 5.71 21.96
C ALA A 160 -6.31 6.68 20.96
N GLU A 161 -5.80 7.90 20.85
CA GLU A 161 -6.27 8.90 19.89
C GLU A 161 -6.04 8.44 18.44
N THR A 162 -4.88 7.90 18.14
CA THR A 162 -4.56 7.34 16.82
C THR A 162 -5.50 6.20 16.45
N LYS A 163 -5.72 5.23 17.36
CA LYS A 163 -6.68 4.13 17.14
C LYS A 163 -8.08 4.66 16.82
N LYS A 164 -8.57 5.63 17.61
CA LYS A 164 -9.89 6.23 17.42
C LYS A 164 -10.02 6.89 16.05
N ASN A 165 -9.06 7.71 15.65
CA ASN A 165 -9.11 8.43 14.38
C ASN A 165 -8.94 7.51 13.17
N ILE A 166 -8.10 6.48 13.26
CA ILE A 166 -8.02 5.44 12.23
C ILE A 166 -9.35 4.69 12.12
N SER A 167 -9.98 4.33 13.23
CA SER A 167 -11.29 3.67 13.21
C SER A 167 -12.35 4.53 12.51
N PHE A 168 -12.35 5.85 12.73
CA PHE A 168 -13.25 6.76 12.03
C PHE A 168 -12.99 6.82 10.52
N LEU A 169 -11.71 6.83 10.12
CA LEU A 169 -11.33 6.80 8.70
C LEU A 169 -11.78 5.49 8.03
N LEU A 170 -11.52 4.36 8.66
CA LEU A 170 -11.92 3.05 8.13
C LEU A 170 -13.46 2.91 8.07
N GLU A 171 -14.18 3.37 9.09
CA GLU A 171 -15.64 3.42 9.10
C GLU A 171 -16.19 4.32 7.98
N MET A 172 -15.56 5.45 7.74
CA MET A 172 -15.94 6.33 6.63
C MET A 172 -15.79 5.62 5.28
N ILE A 173 -14.67 4.96 5.05
CA ILE A 173 -14.43 4.22 3.80
C ILE A 173 -15.44 3.08 3.63
N ASP A 174 -15.76 2.36 4.71
CA ASP A 174 -16.75 1.27 4.70
C ASP A 174 -18.17 1.82 4.42
N THR A 175 -18.54 2.92 5.04
CA THR A 175 -19.87 3.56 4.86
C THR A 175 -20.05 4.08 3.44
N LEU A 176 -19.03 4.75 2.90
CA LEU A 176 -19.10 5.39 1.59
C LEU A 176 -18.89 4.42 0.42
N ALA A 177 -18.07 3.39 0.62
CA ALA A 177 -17.70 2.44 -0.42
C ALA A 177 -17.53 1.01 0.15
N PRO A 178 -18.60 0.34 0.59
CA PRO A 178 -18.53 -0.93 1.30
C PRO A 178 -17.87 -2.05 0.50
N VAL A 179 -18.14 -2.14 -0.80
CA VAL A 179 -17.52 -3.16 -1.68
C VAL A 179 -16.00 -2.95 -1.75
N HIS A 180 -15.55 -1.70 -1.88
CA HIS A 180 -14.14 -1.34 -1.90
C HIS A 180 -13.47 -1.69 -0.56
N TYR A 181 -14.10 -1.32 0.56
CA TYR A 181 -13.59 -1.63 1.90
C TYR A 181 -13.44 -3.14 2.14
N GLN A 182 -14.46 -3.93 1.79
CA GLN A 182 -14.41 -5.40 1.94
C GLN A 182 -13.31 -6.02 1.07
N GLY A 183 -13.11 -5.51 -0.14
CA GLY A 183 -12.00 -5.93 -1.00
C GLY A 183 -10.63 -5.67 -0.35
N LEU A 184 -10.42 -4.47 0.20
CA LEU A 184 -9.17 -4.13 0.91
C LEU A 184 -8.97 -4.98 2.17
N LYS A 185 -10.04 -5.19 2.96
CA LYS A 185 -10.01 -6.03 4.16
C LYS A 185 -9.62 -7.47 3.84
N ALA A 186 -10.14 -8.04 2.77
CA ALA A 186 -9.78 -9.39 2.32
C ALA A 186 -8.28 -9.53 2.02
N LEU A 187 -7.66 -8.48 1.44
CA LEU A 187 -6.21 -8.43 1.19
C LEU A 187 -5.37 -8.28 2.47
N CYS A 188 -5.96 -7.84 3.58
CA CYS A 188 -5.24 -7.72 4.86
C CYS A 188 -5.13 -9.03 5.62
N THR A 189 -6.02 -9.99 5.36
CA THR A 189 -6.13 -11.26 6.09
C THR A 189 -5.40 -12.42 5.42
N THR A 190 -4.82 -12.17 4.25
CA THR A 190 -3.94 -13.11 3.53
C THR A 190 -2.49 -12.86 3.89
#